data_95efad6c1c968c568cca2311babe0163
#
_entry.id   95efad6c1c968c568cca2311babe0163
#
_cell.length_a   1.000
_cell.length_b   1.000
_cell.length_c   1.000
_cell.angle_alpha   90.00
_cell.angle_beta   90.00
_cell.angle_gamma   90.00
#
_symmetry.space_group_name_H-M   'P 1'
#
loop_
_entity.id
_entity.type
_entity.pdbx_description
1 polymer ?
#
loop_
_entity_poly.entity_id
_entity_poly.type
_entity_poly.pdbx_seq_one_letter_code
_entity_poly.pdbx_strand_id
1 'polypeptide(L)'
;MQSRKSGYFLVYRDVWKHPVFKNLVESAIWLYMISSASHKDKTARYLDNEIFIKRGELIFPLRKNAKIWNIPYTAMRTFILRLKRRGMINHRLTTLKPTAGFKYSKITIISVLNYDKFQYVEPVDNQRLTNDSAYLINNTNTLISNIQDKKKDIRSSKEDYKKIGEWGEYTILLKDSKKYLKHKWKDEP
;
A
#
# COMPACT_ATOMS: atom_id res chain seq x y z
N MET A 1 13.72 -21.03 -2.62
CA MET A 1 12.45 -20.42 -2.16
C MET A 1 11.92 -19.57 -3.28
N GLN A 2 10.82 -19.96 -3.92
CA GLN A 2 10.16 -19.09 -4.90
C GLN A 2 9.51 -17.93 -4.16
N SER A 3 9.91 -16.71 -4.48
CA SER A 3 9.26 -15.49 -4.03
C SER A 3 7.80 -15.53 -4.48
N ARG A 4 6.87 -15.77 -3.56
CA ARG A 4 5.45 -15.57 -3.84
C ARG A 4 5.25 -14.09 -4.11
N LYS A 5 4.98 -13.74 -5.36
CA LYS A 5 4.51 -12.40 -5.71
C LYS A 5 3.13 -12.22 -5.08
N SER A 6 3.10 -11.87 -3.81
CA SER A 6 1.87 -11.49 -3.11
C SER A 6 1.47 -10.12 -3.65
N GLY A 7 0.36 -10.08 -4.40
CA GLY A 7 -0.25 -8.82 -4.80
C GLY A 7 -0.74 -8.03 -3.57
N TYR A 8 -1.03 -6.76 -3.75
CA TYR A 8 -1.69 -5.91 -2.77
C TYR A 8 -3.10 -5.55 -3.26
N PHE A 9 -3.94 -5.10 -2.37
CA PHE A 9 -5.22 -4.51 -2.68
C PHE A 9 -5.38 -3.19 -1.92
N LEU A 10 -6.14 -2.26 -2.53
CA LEU A 10 -6.33 -0.93 -1.97
C LEU A 10 -7.51 -0.92 -1.00
N VAL A 11 -7.34 -0.23 0.12
CA VAL A 11 -8.38 -0.06 1.14
C VAL A 11 -8.41 1.40 1.58
N TYR A 12 -9.59 2.01 1.53
CA TYR A 12 -9.79 3.33 2.11
C TYR A 12 -9.79 3.26 3.63
N ARG A 13 -9.14 4.20 4.29
CA ARG A 13 -9.04 4.25 5.76
C ARG A 13 -10.41 4.33 6.44
N ASP A 14 -11.40 4.92 5.77
CA ASP A 14 -12.75 5.10 6.29
C ASP A 14 -13.63 3.84 6.22
N VAL A 15 -13.12 2.73 5.70
CA VAL A 15 -13.87 1.47 5.59
C VAL A 15 -14.50 1.05 6.92
N TRP A 16 -13.78 1.26 8.03
CA TRP A 16 -14.21 0.89 9.38
C TRP A 16 -15.41 1.70 9.89
N LYS A 17 -15.58 2.92 9.37
CA LYS A 17 -16.66 3.86 9.75
C LYS A 17 -17.86 3.78 8.81
N HIS A 18 -17.80 2.92 7.80
CA HIS A 18 -18.86 2.86 6.79
C HIS A 18 -20.18 2.34 7.39
N PRO A 19 -21.29 3.08 7.26
CA PRO A 19 -22.53 2.82 8.00
C PRO A 19 -23.25 1.51 7.61
N VAL A 20 -22.79 0.84 6.56
CA VAL A 20 -23.33 -0.47 6.16
C VAL A 20 -22.89 -1.59 7.10
N PHE A 21 -21.76 -1.43 7.79
CA PHE A 21 -21.21 -2.42 8.71
C PHE A 21 -21.70 -2.17 10.13
N LYS A 22 -22.23 -3.20 10.77
CA LYS A 22 -22.72 -3.12 12.14
C LYS A 22 -21.63 -3.33 13.18
N ASN A 23 -20.55 -4.00 12.80
CA ASN A 23 -19.42 -4.32 13.68
C ASN A 23 -18.15 -4.59 12.86
N LEU A 24 -17.03 -4.73 13.55
CA LEU A 24 -15.72 -4.95 12.93
C LEU A 24 -15.65 -6.28 12.17
N VAL A 25 -16.41 -7.29 12.58
CA VAL A 25 -16.43 -8.59 11.88
C VAL A 25 -17.01 -8.42 10.47
N GLU A 26 -18.08 -7.65 10.31
CA GLU A 26 -18.67 -7.37 9.01
C GLU A 26 -17.71 -6.57 8.12
N SER A 27 -16.99 -5.59 8.69
CA SER A 27 -15.95 -4.85 7.96
C SER A 27 -14.81 -5.77 7.53
N ALA A 28 -14.37 -6.68 8.40
CA ALA A 28 -13.31 -7.64 8.09
C ALA A 28 -13.75 -8.63 6.99
N ILE A 29 -15.02 -9.11 7.03
CA ILE A 29 -15.58 -9.95 5.96
C ILE A 29 -15.61 -9.19 4.64
N TRP A 30 -15.95 -7.90 4.65
CA TRP A 30 -15.90 -7.05 3.46
C TRP A 30 -14.49 -6.93 2.89
N LEU A 31 -13.49 -6.68 3.72
CA LEU A 31 -12.09 -6.64 3.31
C LEU A 31 -11.62 -7.98 2.75
N TYR A 32 -12.02 -9.09 3.37
CA TYR A 32 -11.77 -10.42 2.86
C TYR A 32 -12.38 -10.63 1.47
N MET A 33 -13.62 -10.15 1.24
CA MET A 33 -14.23 -10.23 -0.09
C MET A 33 -13.44 -9.48 -1.14
N ILE A 34 -13.01 -8.24 -0.86
CA ILE A 34 -12.21 -7.44 -1.79
C ILE A 34 -10.87 -8.11 -2.08
N SER A 35 -10.16 -8.54 -1.05
CA SER A 35 -8.84 -9.19 -1.20
C SER A 35 -8.90 -10.52 -1.95
N SER A 36 -10.02 -11.24 -1.82
CA SER A 36 -10.24 -12.55 -2.46
C SER A 36 -10.86 -12.44 -3.86
N ALA A 37 -11.39 -11.27 -4.21
CA ALA A 37 -11.96 -11.04 -5.54
C ALA A 37 -10.87 -11.15 -6.62
N SER A 38 -11.23 -11.75 -7.74
CA SER A 38 -10.27 -11.95 -8.82
C SER A 38 -9.88 -10.62 -9.46
N HIS A 39 -8.59 -10.36 -9.59
CA HIS A 39 -8.06 -9.17 -10.27
C HIS A 39 -8.07 -9.28 -11.81
N LYS A 40 -8.37 -10.46 -12.35
CA LYS A 40 -8.51 -10.74 -13.78
C LYS A 40 -9.49 -11.88 -13.99
N ASP A 41 -10.00 -12.02 -15.20
CA ASP A 41 -10.81 -13.15 -15.59
C ASP A 41 -9.98 -14.44 -15.51
N LYS A 42 -10.55 -15.47 -14.90
CA LYS A 42 -9.88 -16.77 -14.77
C LYS A 42 -10.88 -17.90 -14.56
N THR A 43 -10.46 -19.11 -14.86
CA THR A 43 -11.15 -20.33 -14.43
C THR A 43 -10.60 -20.76 -13.07
N ALA A 44 -11.47 -20.92 -12.10
CA ALA A 44 -11.13 -21.40 -10.76
C ALA A 44 -11.70 -22.80 -10.54
N ARG A 45 -10.91 -23.69 -9.95
CA ARG A 45 -11.38 -25.04 -9.58
C ARG A 45 -11.96 -25.02 -8.18
N TYR A 46 -13.19 -25.55 -8.04
CA TYR A 46 -13.87 -25.70 -6.76
C TYR A 46 -14.64 -27.02 -6.73
N LEU A 47 -14.33 -27.92 -5.78
CA LEU A 47 -14.93 -29.27 -5.65
C LEU A 47 -15.02 -29.97 -7.03
N ASP A 48 -13.88 -30.13 -7.69
CA ASP A 48 -13.72 -30.74 -9.02
C ASP A 48 -14.54 -30.11 -10.17
N ASN A 49 -15.12 -28.96 -9.92
CA ASN A 49 -15.78 -28.16 -10.94
C ASN A 49 -14.91 -26.97 -11.37
N GLU A 50 -14.86 -26.74 -12.66
CA GLU A 50 -14.27 -25.53 -13.21
C GLU A 50 -15.33 -24.45 -13.31
N ILE A 51 -15.06 -23.30 -12.70
CA ILE A 51 -15.98 -22.18 -12.62
C ILE A 51 -15.28 -20.96 -13.20
N PHE A 52 -15.87 -20.37 -14.24
CA PHE A 52 -15.38 -19.12 -14.78
C PHE A 52 -15.74 -17.96 -13.84
N ILE A 53 -14.72 -17.22 -13.41
CA ILE A 53 -14.77 -16.09 -12.48
C ILE A 53 -14.26 -14.86 -13.22
N LYS A 54 -15.10 -13.85 -13.32
CA LYS A 54 -14.73 -12.54 -13.89
C LYS A 54 -13.93 -11.70 -12.91
N ARG A 55 -13.26 -10.69 -13.41
CA ARG A 55 -12.63 -9.67 -12.58
C ARG A 55 -13.65 -9.07 -11.60
N GLY A 56 -13.24 -8.91 -10.34
CA GLY A 56 -14.13 -8.46 -9.25
C GLY A 56 -15.07 -9.54 -8.70
N GLU A 57 -15.06 -10.76 -9.25
CA GLU A 57 -15.86 -11.88 -8.70
C GLU A 57 -15.04 -12.77 -7.79
N LEU A 58 -15.72 -13.40 -6.83
CA LEU A 58 -15.14 -14.42 -5.94
C LEU A 58 -16.15 -15.54 -5.67
N ILE A 59 -15.63 -16.75 -5.45
CA ILE A 59 -16.41 -17.87 -4.94
C ILE A 59 -16.60 -17.67 -3.44
N PHE A 60 -17.85 -17.55 -2.98
CA PHE A 60 -18.17 -17.29 -1.59
C PHE A 60 -19.23 -18.23 -1.04
N PRO A 61 -18.85 -19.45 -0.62
CA PRO A 61 -19.77 -20.41 -0.02
C PRO A 61 -20.25 -19.90 1.34
N LEU A 62 -21.49 -19.40 1.42
CA LEU A 62 -22.04 -18.73 2.61
C LEU A 62 -21.89 -19.54 3.90
N ARG A 63 -22.27 -20.85 3.86
CA ARG A 63 -22.18 -21.71 5.05
C ARG A 63 -20.75 -21.93 5.53
N LYS A 64 -19.81 -22.13 4.60
CA LYS A 64 -18.39 -22.29 4.92
C LYS A 64 -17.81 -21.02 5.52
N ASN A 65 -18.11 -19.88 4.90
CA ASN A 65 -17.61 -18.58 5.38
C ASN A 65 -18.25 -18.23 6.74
N ALA A 66 -19.52 -18.49 6.96
CA ALA A 66 -20.16 -18.30 8.27
C ALA A 66 -19.42 -19.06 9.38
N LYS A 67 -19.00 -20.31 9.12
CA LYS A 67 -18.19 -21.10 10.06
C LYS A 67 -16.79 -20.49 10.27
N ILE A 68 -16.11 -20.09 9.19
CA ILE A 68 -14.77 -19.49 9.28
C ILE A 68 -14.78 -18.21 10.13
N TRP A 69 -15.79 -17.37 9.96
CA TRP A 69 -15.95 -16.11 10.68
C TRP A 69 -16.65 -16.25 12.03
N ASN A 70 -16.99 -17.47 12.42
CA ASN A 70 -17.69 -17.79 13.67
C ASN A 70 -18.96 -16.93 13.89
N ILE A 71 -19.76 -16.79 12.85
CA ILE A 71 -21.05 -16.10 12.91
C ILE A 71 -22.18 -17.01 12.43
N PRO A 72 -23.41 -16.81 12.93
CA PRO A 72 -24.57 -17.58 12.45
C PRO A 72 -24.76 -17.42 10.94
N TYR A 73 -25.16 -18.49 10.28
CA TYR A 73 -25.47 -18.46 8.84
C TYR A 73 -26.53 -17.41 8.49
N THR A 74 -27.53 -17.22 9.34
CA THR A 74 -28.56 -16.19 9.18
C THR A 74 -27.97 -14.78 9.19
N ALA A 75 -27.02 -14.51 10.10
CA ALA A 75 -26.31 -13.22 10.15
C ALA A 75 -25.49 -13.00 8.87
N MET A 76 -24.72 -14.00 8.42
CA MET A 76 -23.98 -13.93 7.16
C MET A 76 -24.92 -13.63 5.98
N ARG A 77 -26.02 -14.36 5.87
CA ARG A 77 -27.02 -14.15 4.80
C ARG A 77 -27.62 -12.75 4.85
N THR A 78 -27.98 -12.27 6.03
CA THR A 78 -28.54 -10.92 6.22
C THR A 78 -27.51 -9.85 5.83
N PHE A 79 -26.25 -10.03 6.19
CA PHE A 79 -25.17 -9.15 5.81
C PHE A 79 -25.02 -9.07 4.28
N ILE A 80 -24.94 -10.21 3.58
CA ILE A 80 -24.85 -10.26 2.11
C ILE A 80 -26.05 -9.58 1.44
N LEU A 81 -27.27 -9.79 1.94
CA LEU A 81 -28.48 -9.14 1.41
C LEU A 81 -28.45 -7.62 1.65
N ARG A 82 -27.87 -7.15 2.76
CA ARG A 82 -27.70 -5.73 3.05
C ARG A 82 -26.70 -5.10 2.09
N LEU A 83 -25.54 -5.74 1.85
CA LEU A 83 -24.56 -5.27 0.86
C LEU A 83 -25.17 -5.20 -0.54
N LYS A 84 -25.97 -6.20 -0.94
CA LYS A 84 -26.67 -6.18 -2.22
C LYS A 84 -27.65 -5.01 -2.33
N ARG A 85 -28.49 -4.80 -1.31
CA ARG A 85 -29.45 -3.67 -1.29
C ARG A 85 -28.76 -2.30 -1.35
N ARG A 86 -27.55 -2.20 -0.84
CA ARG A 86 -26.73 -0.98 -0.90
C ARG A 86 -25.91 -0.83 -2.20
N GLY A 87 -26.08 -1.75 -3.15
CA GLY A 87 -25.38 -1.70 -4.42
C GLY A 87 -23.85 -1.88 -4.30
N MET A 88 -23.38 -2.56 -3.24
CA MET A 88 -21.97 -2.85 -3.03
C MET A 88 -21.56 -4.16 -3.70
N ILE A 89 -22.45 -5.11 -3.75
CA ILE A 89 -22.24 -6.40 -4.39
C ILE A 89 -23.45 -6.83 -5.23
N ASN A 90 -23.19 -7.72 -6.17
CA ASN A 90 -24.20 -8.60 -6.74
C ASN A 90 -23.83 -10.05 -6.42
N HIS A 91 -24.76 -11.00 -6.60
CA HIS A 91 -24.46 -12.41 -6.47
C HIS A 91 -25.26 -13.25 -7.45
N ARG A 92 -24.64 -14.34 -7.87
CA ARG A 92 -25.28 -15.39 -8.67
C ARG A 92 -25.06 -16.75 -8.03
N LEU A 93 -26.00 -17.66 -8.28
CA LEU A 93 -25.87 -19.05 -7.87
C LEU A 93 -25.43 -19.89 -9.07
N THR A 94 -24.42 -20.70 -8.89
CA THR A 94 -23.95 -21.66 -9.89
C THR A 94 -24.18 -23.08 -9.35
N THR A 95 -24.79 -23.93 -10.14
CA THR A 95 -24.96 -25.36 -9.79
C THR A 95 -23.67 -26.10 -10.11
N LEU A 96 -23.17 -26.85 -9.15
CA LEU A 96 -22.00 -27.70 -9.31
C LEU A 96 -22.42 -29.06 -9.82
N LYS A 97 -21.58 -29.71 -10.63
CA LYS A 97 -21.77 -31.13 -10.99
C LYS A 97 -21.68 -31.97 -9.74
N PRO A 98 -22.47 -33.06 -9.62
CA PRO A 98 -22.39 -33.97 -8.49
C PRO A 98 -20.97 -34.56 -8.41
N THR A 99 -20.40 -34.51 -7.22
CA THR A 99 -19.14 -35.18 -6.92
C THR A 99 -19.42 -36.26 -5.89
N ALA A 100 -18.61 -37.31 -5.78
CA ALA A 100 -18.80 -38.40 -4.85
C ALA A 100 -19.14 -37.89 -3.43
N GLY A 101 -20.34 -38.18 -2.94
CA GLY A 101 -20.86 -37.76 -1.64
C GLY A 101 -21.68 -36.46 -1.63
N PHE A 102 -21.77 -35.70 -2.75
CA PHE A 102 -22.56 -34.47 -2.83
C PHE A 102 -23.57 -34.53 -3.99
N LYS A 103 -24.84 -34.66 -3.68
CA LYS A 103 -25.93 -34.46 -4.65
C LYS A 103 -26.14 -32.94 -4.83
N TYR A 104 -25.91 -32.40 -6.01
CA TYR A 104 -26.24 -31.03 -6.43
C TYR A 104 -26.01 -29.96 -5.35
N SER A 105 -24.84 -29.36 -5.30
CA SER A 105 -24.59 -28.19 -4.47
C SER A 105 -24.66 -26.91 -5.31
N LYS A 106 -25.40 -25.93 -4.82
CA LYS A 106 -25.35 -24.56 -5.37
C LYS A 106 -24.29 -23.79 -4.62
N ILE A 107 -23.45 -23.11 -5.39
CA ILE A 107 -22.42 -22.22 -4.83
C ILE A 107 -22.76 -20.78 -5.14
N THR A 108 -22.48 -19.89 -4.21
CA THR A 108 -22.64 -18.46 -4.38
C THR A 108 -21.35 -17.86 -4.96
N ILE A 109 -21.49 -17.13 -6.04
CA ILE A 109 -20.44 -16.27 -6.60
C ILE A 109 -20.87 -14.83 -6.33
N ILE A 110 -20.01 -14.06 -5.68
CA ILE A 110 -20.22 -12.64 -5.38
C ILE A 110 -19.42 -11.82 -6.36
N SER A 111 -20.04 -10.78 -6.92
CA SER A 111 -19.38 -9.75 -7.71
C SER A 111 -19.33 -8.47 -6.90
N VAL A 112 -18.15 -7.95 -6.64
CA VAL A 112 -17.95 -6.63 -6.00
C VAL A 112 -18.22 -5.57 -7.06
N LEU A 113 -19.25 -4.75 -6.84
CA LEU A 113 -19.59 -3.67 -7.75
C LEU A 113 -18.57 -2.54 -7.64
N ASN A 114 -18.28 -1.89 -8.78
CA ASN A 114 -17.25 -0.85 -8.86
C ASN A 114 -15.84 -1.31 -8.44
N TYR A 115 -15.55 -2.62 -8.52
CA TYR A 115 -14.24 -3.19 -8.15
C TYR A 115 -13.09 -2.41 -8.78
N ASP A 116 -13.20 -2.06 -10.06
CA ASP A 116 -12.17 -1.32 -10.78
C ASP A 116 -11.93 0.08 -10.21
N LYS A 117 -12.98 0.79 -9.79
CA LYS A 117 -12.82 2.10 -9.15
C LYS A 117 -12.06 2.02 -7.82
N PHE A 118 -12.22 0.93 -7.07
CA PHE A 118 -11.55 0.73 -5.79
C PHE A 118 -10.14 0.17 -5.95
N GLN A 119 -9.87 -0.57 -7.02
CA GLN A 119 -8.60 -1.27 -7.23
C GLN A 119 -7.82 -0.73 -8.43
N TYR A 120 -8.24 0.40 -8.99
CA TYR A 120 -7.49 1.08 -10.02
C TYR A 120 -6.32 1.83 -9.37
N VAL A 121 -5.13 1.38 -9.66
CA VAL A 121 -3.91 2.16 -9.46
C VAL A 121 -3.67 2.85 -10.79
N GLU A 122 -3.72 4.17 -10.81
CA GLU A 122 -3.23 4.90 -11.98
C GLU A 122 -1.83 4.38 -12.28
N PRO A 123 -1.54 3.98 -13.53
CA PRO A 123 -0.19 3.63 -13.89
C PRO A 123 0.67 4.85 -13.51
N VAL A 124 1.53 4.66 -12.51
CA VAL A 124 2.50 5.69 -12.16
C VAL A 124 3.33 5.85 -13.42
N ASP A 125 3.18 6.99 -14.08
CA ASP A 125 3.99 7.31 -15.23
C ASP A 125 5.44 7.33 -14.74
N ASN A 126 6.17 6.25 -15.05
CA ASN A 126 7.58 6.11 -14.63
C ASN A 126 8.42 7.29 -15.15
N GLN A 127 7.92 8.01 -16.17
CA GLN A 127 8.55 9.25 -16.63
C GLN A 127 8.46 10.37 -15.58
N ARG A 128 7.36 10.46 -14.80
CA ARG A 128 7.29 11.43 -13.69
C ARG A 128 8.28 11.08 -12.58
N LEU A 129 8.37 9.81 -12.17
CA LEU A 129 9.33 9.40 -11.15
C LEU A 129 10.78 9.59 -11.60
N THR A 130 11.10 9.33 -12.88
CA THR A 130 12.44 9.61 -13.43
C THR A 130 12.71 11.09 -13.55
N ASN A 131 11.71 11.89 -13.93
CA ASN A 131 11.88 13.36 -14.02
C ASN A 131 12.02 13.97 -12.64
N ASP A 132 11.23 13.57 -11.65
CA ASP A 132 11.36 14.06 -10.27
C ASP A 132 12.69 13.60 -9.64
N SER A 133 13.12 12.37 -9.90
CA SER A 133 14.43 11.87 -9.47
C SER A 133 15.58 12.58 -10.18
N ALA A 134 15.45 12.82 -11.48
CA ALA A 134 16.44 13.59 -12.24
C ALA A 134 16.49 15.05 -11.79
N TYR A 135 15.33 15.65 -11.46
CA TYR A 135 15.27 17.00 -10.90
C TYR A 135 15.93 17.09 -9.52
N LEU A 136 15.70 16.10 -8.65
CA LEU A 136 16.34 16.02 -7.34
C LEU A 136 17.85 15.79 -7.46
N ILE A 137 18.29 14.91 -8.38
CA ILE A 137 19.71 14.64 -8.63
C ILE A 137 20.40 15.91 -9.18
N ASN A 138 19.77 16.62 -10.11
CA ASN A 138 20.32 17.86 -10.67
C ASN A 138 20.40 18.95 -9.60
N ASN A 139 19.37 19.09 -8.75
CA ASN A 139 19.40 20.05 -7.64
C ASN A 139 20.45 19.70 -6.59
N THR A 140 20.65 18.43 -6.26
CA THR A 140 21.71 18.00 -5.33
C THR A 140 23.09 18.21 -5.94
N ASN A 141 23.29 17.96 -7.23
CA ASN A 141 24.56 18.22 -7.91
C ASN A 141 24.87 19.73 -7.95
N THR A 142 23.86 20.57 -8.20
CA THR A 142 24.01 22.04 -8.14
C THR A 142 24.35 22.51 -6.74
N LEU A 143 23.72 21.93 -5.70
CA LEU A 143 24.05 22.23 -4.30
C LEU A 143 25.47 21.78 -3.93
N ILE A 144 25.89 20.61 -4.41
CA ILE A 144 27.25 20.08 -4.17
C ILE A 144 28.29 20.95 -4.86
N SER A 145 28.07 21.37 -6.12
CA SER A 145 28.98 22.29 -6.82
C SER A 145 29.09 23.64 -6.10
N ASN A 146 27.95 24.20 -5.66
CA ASN A 146 27.92 25.45 -4.90
C ASN A 146 28.67 25.36 -3.54
N ILE A 147 28.59 24.15 -2.89
CA ILE A 147 29.32 23.88 -1.66
C ILE A 147 30.83 23.71 -1.94
N GLN A 148 31.22 23.11 -3.07
CA GLN A 148 32.59 22.92 -3.46
C GLN A 148 33.23 24.27 -3.85
N ASP A 149 32.52 25.15 -4.56
CA ASP A 149 32.99 26.48 -4.90
C ASP A 149 33.14 27.33 -3.64
N LYS A 150 32.17 27.31 -2.71
CA LYS A 150 32.31 27.95 -1.40
C LYS A 150 33.46 27.40 -0.56
N LYS A 151 33.78 26.10 -0.66
CA LYS A 151 34.95 25.49 0.01
C LYS A 151 36.26 25.92 -0.62
N LYS A 152 36.33 26.20 -1.94
CA LYS A 152 37.48 26.78 -2.60
C LYS A 152 37.72 28.20 -2.12
N ASP A 153 36.65 29.03 -2.04
CA ASP A 153 36.74 30.40 -1.54
C ASP A 153 37.17 30.44 -0.06
N ILE A 154 36.70 29.48 0.76
CA ILE A 154 37.14 29.39 2.16
C ILE A 154 38.61 28.94 2.30
N ARG A 155 39.14 28.14 1.34
CA ARG A 155 40.57 27.73 1.34
C ARG A 155 41.49 28.84 0.90
N SER A 156 41.05 29.77 0.05
CA SER A 156 41.82 30.92 -0.37
C SER A 156 41.90 32.04 0.69
N SER A 157 40.98 32.03 1.68
CA SER A 157 40.86 33.05 2.73
C SER A 157 41.43 32.60 4.09
N LYS A 158 42.46 31.74 4.11
CA LYS A 158 43.05 31.23 5.37
C LYS A 158 43.68 32.29 6.28
N GLU A 159 43.83 33.52 5.80
CA GLU A 159 44.55 34.59 6.55
C GLU A 159 43.63 35.54 7.35
N ASP A 160 42.30 35.51 7.14
CA ASP A 160 41.43 36.57 7.69
C ASP A 160 40.72 36.23 9.01
N TYR A 161 40.91 35.04 9.57
CA TYR A 161 40.23 34.61 10.79
C TYR A 161 41.14 34.72 12.01
N LYS A 162 40.74 35.51 13.00
CA LYS A 162 41.42 35.61 14.29
C LYS A 162 40.88 34.59 15.26
N LYS A 163 41.71 33.70 15.77
CA LYS A 163 41.34 32.76 16.85
C LYS A 163 41.11 33.56 18.14
N ILE A 164 39.91 33.52 18.71
CA ILE A 164 39.52 34.27 19.92
C ILE A 164 39.22 33.39 21.11
N GLY A 165 39.16 32.08 20.94
CA GLY A 165 38.90 31.15 22.03
C GLY A 165 38.62 29.71 21.58
N GLU A 166 38.33 28.85 22.55
CA GLU A 166 38.00 27.47 22.34
C GLU A 166 36.77 27.11 23.17
N TRP A 167 35.92 26.22 22.63
CA TRP A 167 34.74 25.70 23.33
C TRP A 167 34.58 24.20 23.03
N GLY A 168 34.88 23.35 24.02
CA GLY A 168 34.89 21.91 23.84
C GLY A 168 35.79 21.50 22.66
N GLU A 169 35.20 20.80 21.70
CA GLU A 169 35.90 20.33 20.48
C GLU A 169 35.96 21.37 19.37
N TYR A 170 35.58 22.63 19.61
CA TYR A 170 35.51 23.68 18.62
C TYR A 170 36.51 24.81 18.91
N THR A 171 37.07 25.36 17.86
CA THR A 171 37.85 26.60 17.89
C THR A 171 36.92 27.75 17.50
N ILE A 172 36.93 28.83 18.30
CA ILE A 172 36.12 30.03 18.03
C ILE A 172 36.97 30.99 17.16
N LEU A 173 36.46 31.31 16.00
CA LEU A 173 37.10 32.22 15.02
C LEU A 173 36.28 33.49 14.89
N LEU A 174 36.94 34.63 14.71
CA LEU A 174 36.32 35.92 14.44
C LEU A 174 36.70 36.38 13.04
N LYS A 175 35.69 36.74 12.23
CA LYS A 175 35.86 37.44 10.93
C LYS A 175 34.69 38.42 10.82
N ASP A 176 35.01 39.66 10.42
CA ASP A 176 34.04 40.75 10.21
C ASP A 176 33.07 40.89 11.38
N SER A 177 33.58 40.88 12.62
CA SER A 177 32.79 40.97 13.85
C SER A 177 31.80 39.82 14.11
N LYS A 178 31.81 38.79 13.30
CA LYS A 178 30.99 37.58 13.48
C LYS A 178 31.81 36.42 14.05
N LYS A 179 31.23 35.66 14.98
CA LYS A 179 31.88 34.49 15.58
C LYS A 179 31.52 33.25 14.77
N TYR A 180 32.52 32.43 14.49
CA TYR A 180 32.36 31.13 13.81
C TYR A 180 32.94 30.02 14.67
N LEU A 181 32.29 28.84 14.63
CA LEU A 181 32.76 27.63 15.31
C LEU A 181 33.38 26.70 14.27
N LYS A 182 34.65 26.33 14.49
CA LYS A 182 35.34 25.32 13.69
C LYS A 182 35.63 24.11 14.56
N HIS A 183 35.20 22.92 14.11
CA HIS A 183 35.47 21.66 14.82
C HIS A 183 36.98 21.37 14.84
N LYS A 184 37.49 20.99 16.00
CA LYS A 184 38.87 20.53 16.16
C LYS A 184 38.95 19.09 15.68
N TRP A 185 39.20 18.87 14.39
CA TRP A 185 39.55 17.54 13.92
C TRP A 185 40.95 17.22 14.45
N LYS A 186 41.11 16.08 15.11
CA LYS A 186 42.44 15.54 15.31
C LYS A 186 42.95 15.15 13.93
N ASP A 187 44.05 15.77 13.49
CA ASP A 187 44.82 15.28 12.39
C ASP A 187 45.37 13.91 12.88
N GLU A 188 44.77 12.82 12.49
CA GLU A 188 45.37 11.51 12.63
C GLU A 188 46.42 11.36 11.53
N PRO A 189 47.62 10.79 11.83
CA PRO A 189 48.75 10.66 10.95
C PRO A 189 48.49 9.77 9.73
#